data_16cf5e1b6a64dc53b893a10923dbeb98
#
_entry.id   16cf5e1b6a64dc53b893a10923dbeb98
#
_cell.length_a   1.000
_cell.length_b   1.000
_cell.length_c   1.000
_cell.angle_alpha   90.00
_cell.angle_beta   90.00
_cell.angle_gamma   90.00
#
_symmetry.space_group_name_H-M   'P 1'
#
loop_
_entity.id
_entity.type
_entity.pdbx_description
1 polymer ?
#
loop_
_entity_poly.entity_id
_entity_poly.type
_entity_poly.pdbx_seq_one_letter_code
_entity_poly.pdbx_strand_id
1 'polypeptide(L)'
;ASPYLYLWDVNIGDIAEWGEDAGPSRFYPIAHDYDWIRHIKQATQKPVVAVGRYYDPEKMLEVINTGIIDIIGAARPSIADPFLPNKIKENRIEDIRTCIGCNVCISRWEMGGVPFICTQNATAGEVYRRGWHPEKFEPAKSDHSVLVVGAGPAGSECARVLMERGYTV
;
A
#
# COMPACT_ATOMS: atom_id res chain seq x y z
N ALA A 1 22.28 -11.99 20.30
CA ALA A 1 21.07 -11.12 20.27
C ALA A 1 20.49 -11.03 21.68
N SER A 2 19.96 -9.88 22.08
CA SER A 2 19.32 -9.70 23.39
C SER A 2 18.20 -10.69 23.60
N PRO A 3 18.07 -11.34 24.79
CA PRO A 3 16.97 -12.25 25.08
C PRO A 3 15.59 -11.58 25.08
N TYR A 4 15.56 -10.24 25.12
CA TYR A 4 14.34 -9.44 25.15
C TYR A 4 13.81 -9.07 23.74
N LEU A 5 14.56 -9.36 22.68
CA LEU A 5 14.09 -9.12 21.31
C LEU A 5 13.36 -10.35 20.79
N TYR A 6 12.12 -10.16 20.35
CA TYR A 6 11.28 -11.22 19.79
C TYR A 6 11.34 -11.27 18.25
N LEU A 7 11.49 -10.14 17.61
CA LEU A 7 11.66 -9.99 16.17
C LEU A 7 12.50 -8.76 15.82
N TRP A 8 12.99 -8.70 14.60
CA TRP A 8 13.66 -7.55 14.01
C TRP A 8 12.77 -6.95 12.95
N ASP A 9 12.40 -5.68 13.12
CA ASP A 9 11.80 -4.88 12.05
C ASP A 9 12.92 -4.04 11.44
N VAL A 10 13.28 -4.38 10.19
CA VAL A 10 14.45 -3.81 9.53
C VAL A 10 14.01 -2.82 8.48
N ASN A 11 14.41 -1.58 8.67
CA ASN A 11 14.29 -0.52 7.71
C ASN A 11 15.67 0.07 7.44
N ILE A 12 15.95 0.40 6.19
CA ILE A 12 17.18 1.08 5.79
C ILE A 12 16.81 2.52 5.52
N GLY A 13 17.57 3.45 6.06
CA GLY A 13 17.36 4.86 5.84
C GLY A 13 18.45 5.71 6.43
N ASP A 14 18.88 6.73 5.70
CA ASP A 14 19.78 7.78 6.15
C ASP A 14 18.97 9.05 6.42
N ILE A 15 19.17 9.64 7.59
CA ILE A 15 18.52 10.92 7.95
C ILE A 15 18.97 12.05 7.00
N ALA A 16 20.15 11.95 6.42
CA ALA A 16 20.69 12.98 5.53
C ALA A 16 19.98 13.00 4.15
N GLU A 17 19.47 11.84 3.70
CA GLU A 17 18.75 11.68 2.42
C GLU A 17 17.30 11.24 2.66
N TRP A 18 16.67 11.87 3.64
CA TRP A 18 15.30 11.57 4.03
C TRP A 18 14.34 11.49 2.85
N GLY A 19 13.65 10.37 2.72
CA GLY A 19 12.63 10.12 1.71
C GLY A 19 13.11 9.36 0.48
N GLU A 20 14.41 9.31 0.15
CA GLU A 20 14.91 8.52 -0.97
C GLU A 20 15.13 7.06 -0.57
N ASP A 21 15.91 6.81 0.44
CA ASP A 21 16.26 5.48 0.91
C ASP A 21 15.21 4.88 1.84
N ALA A 22 14.70 5.63 2.83
CA ALA A 22 13.64 5.19 3.72
C ALA A 22 12.28 4.99 3.02
N GLY A 23 12.06 5.70 1.92
CA GLY A 23 10.83 5.64 1.14
C GLY A 23 11.08 5.48 -0.36
N PRO A 24 11.79 4.41 -0.82
CA PRO A 24 12.18 4.28 -2.22
C PRO A 24 10.99 4.45 -3.16
N SER A 25 11.16 5.34 -4.15
CA SER A 25 10.13 5.66 -5.15
C SER A 25 10.01 4.57 -6.22
N ARG A 26 9.13 4.81 -7.21
CA ARG A 26 8.96 3.92 -8.37
C ARG A 26 10.23 3.68 -9.20
N PHE A 27 11.23 4.52 -9.04
CA PHE A 27 12.51 4.39 -9.76
C PHE A 27 13.47 3.40 -9.13
N TYR A 28 13.17 2.93 -7.92
CA TYR A 28 13.92 1.88 -7.24
C TYR A 28 13.26 0.51 -7.48
N PRO A 29 14.03 -0.59 -7.51
CA PRO A 29 13.47 -1.94 -7.66
C PRO A 29 12.62 -2.36 -6.46
N ILE A 30 11.76 -3.35 -6.65
CA ILE A 30 11.12 -4.07 -5.55
C ILE A 30 12.20 -4.83 -4.78
N ALA A 31 12.03 -4.96 -3.47
CA ALA A 31 13.02 -5.56 -2.59
C ALA A 31 14.38 -4.82 -2.59
N HIS A 32 14.33 -3.50 -2.75
CA HIS A 32 15.51 -2.62 -2.76
C HIS A 32 16.46 -2.89 -1.60
N ASP A 33 15.92 -3.18 -0.42
CA ASP A 33 16.68 -3.34 0.83
C ASP A 33 17.17 -4.79 1.05
N TYR A 34 16.88 -5.71 0.14
CA TYR A 34 17.07 -7.14 0.34
C TYR A 34 18.52 -7.53 0.68
N ASP A 35 19.49 -6.96 -0.01
CA ASP A 35 20.91 -7.28 0.21
C ASP A 35 21.42 -6.86 1.59
N TRP A 36 20.87 -5.75 2.12
CA TRP A 36 21.17 -5.29 3.48
C TRP A 36 20.51 -6.19 4.53
N ILE A 37 19.26 -6.57 4.31
CA ILE A 37 18.47 -7.40 5.23
C ILE A 37 19.08 -8.80 5.36
N ARG A 38 19.66 -9.34 4.31
CA ARG A 38 20.36 -10.62 4.33
C ARG A 38 21.44 -10.67 5.41
N HIS A 39 22.19 -9.60 5.63
CA HIS A 39 23.20 -9.54 6.68
C HIS A 39 22.61 -9.62 8.09
N ILE A 40 21.44 -9.01 8.29
CA ILE A 40 20.74 -9.07 9.58
C ILE A 40 20.29 -10.51 9.87
N LYS A 41 19.70 -11.19 8.89
CA LYS A 41 19.25 -12.57 9.08
C LYS A 41 20.41 -13.53 9.40
N GLN A 42 21.58 -13.31 8.88
CA GLN A 42 22.80 -14.09 9.23
C GLN A 42 23.21 -13.90 10.70
N ALA A 43 22.90 -12.77 11.30
CA ALA A 43 23.25 -12.43 12.68
C ALA A 43 22.21 -12.86 13.71
N THR A 44 21.03 -13.34 13.29
CA THR A 44 19.92 -13.66 14.20
C THR A 44 19.14 -14.91 13.79
N GLN A 45 18.63 -15.62 14.82
CA GLN A 45 17.63 -16.70 14.63
C GLN A 45 16.18 -16.19 14.85
N LYS A 46 16.02 -14.92 15.15
CA LYS A 46 14.70 -14.32 15.36
C LYS A 46 14.03 -14.01 14.03
N PRO A 47 12.69 -13.91 14.00
CA PRO A 47 11.98 -13.47 12.81
C PRO A 47 12.45 -12.08 12.36
N VAL A 48 12.55 -11.90 11.05
CA VAL A 48 12.91 -10.64 10.40
C VAL A 48 11.72 -10.13 9.60
N VAL A 49 11.26 -8.94 9.95
CA VAL A 49 10.31 -8.16 9.16
C VAL A 49 11.12 -7.28 8.22
N ALA A 50 10.76 -7.23 6.96
CA ALA A 50 11.44 -6.41 5.98
C ALA A 50 10.47 -5.53 5.19
N VAL A 51 10.88 -4.32 4.94
CA VAL A 51 10.26 -3.39 3.99
C VAL A 51 11.09 -3.32 2.72
N GLY A 52 10.59 -2.74 1.63
CA GLY A 52 11.34 -2.64 0.37
C GLY A 52 10.41 -2.58 -0.85
N ARG A 53 9.33 -1.80 -0.76
CA ARG A 53 8.34 -1.65 -1.85
C ARG A 53 7.64 -2.95 -2.23
N TYR A 54 7.35 -3.82 -1.29
CA TYR A 54 6.60 -5.05 -1.54
C TYR A 54 5.13 -4.74 -1.84
N TYR A 55 4.77 -4.63 -3.12
CA TYR A 55 3.41 -4.43 -3.61
C TYR A 55 2.92 -5.55 -4.53
N ASP A 56 3.84 -6.41 -4.96
CA ASP A 56 3.61 -7.54 -5.84
C ASP A 56 3.59 -8.84 -5.02
N PRO A 57 2.47 -9.56 -4.95
CA PRO A 57 2.36 -10.80 -4.18
C PRO A 57 3.32 -11.90 -4.62
N GLU A 58 3.65 -12.00 -5.92
CA GLU A 58 4.61 -13.00 -6.40
C GLU A 58 6.01 -12.70 -5.85
N LYS A 59 6.41 -11.43 -5.87
CA LYS A 59 7.69 -11.00 -5.30
C LYS A 59 7.72 -11.15 -3.78
N MET A 60 6.60 -10.90 -3.08
CA MET A 60 6.49 -11.17 -1.65
C MET A 60 6.74 -12.65 -1.35
N LEU A 61 6.10 -13.54 -2.10
CA LEU A 61 6.28 -14.99 -1.95
C LEU A 61 7.72 -15.43 -2.26
N GLU A 62 8.31 -14.89 -3.33
CA GLU A 62 9.69 -15.16 -3.70
C GLU A 62 10.65 -14.86 -2.54
N VAL A 63 10.58 -13.66 -1.95
CA VAL A 63 11.51 -13.26 -0.89
C VAL A 63 11.28 -14.02 0.42
N ILE A 64 10.04 -14.37 0.76
CA ILE A 64 9.75 -15.24 1.91
C ILE A 64 10.35 -16.63 1.72
N ASN A 65 10.24 -17.20 0.52
CA ASN A 65 10.78 -18.52 0.21
C ASN A 65 12.32 -18.60 0.28
N THR A 66 13.01 -17.47 0.26
CA THR A 66 14.47 -17.45 0.50
C THR A 66 14.85 -17.80 1.94
N GLY A 67 13.91 -17.66 2.91
CA GLY A 67 14.18 -17.82 4.34
C GLY A 67 14.96 -16.66 4.97
N ILE A 68 15.21 -15.58 4.23
CA ILE A 68 15.91 -14.38 4.70
C ILE A 68 14.94 -13.42 5.38
N ILE A 69 13.73 -13.34 4.85
CA ILE A 69 12.64 -12.51 5.36
C ILE A 69 11.54 -13.44 5.83
N ASP A 70 11.06 -13.25 7.05
CA ASP A 70 9.99 -14.06 7.63
C ASP A 70 8.64 -13.36 7.52
N ILE A 71 8.62 -12.02 7.50
CA ILE A 71 7.40 -11.21 7.47
C ILE A 71 7.60 -10.02 6.53
N ILE A 72 6.64 -9.75 5.69
CA ILE A 72 6.64 -8.59 4.79
C ILE A 72 6.04 -7.37 5.49
N GLY A 73 6.79 -6.28 5.51
CA GLY A 73 6.31 -4.95 5.85
C GLY A 73 5.86 -4.20 4.61
N ALA A 74 4.60 -3.77 4.58
CA ALA A 74 3.98 -3.19 3.38
C ALA A 74 3.15 -1.92 3.68
N ALA A 75 3.78 -0.86 4.21
CA ALA A 75 3.09 0.37 4.61
C ALA A 75 2.35 1.03 3.43
N ARG A 76 3.08 1.48 2.40
CA ARG A 76 2.48 2.15 1.23
C ARG A 76 1.53 1.25 0.43
N PRO A 77 1.81 -0.05 0.21
CA PRO A 77 0.84 -0.96 -0.37
C PRO A 77 -0.46 -1.06 0.43
N SER A 78 -0.39 -1.08 1.77
CA SER A 78 -1.59 -1.08 2.63
C SER A 78 -2.36 0.25 2.63
N ILE A 79 -1.69 1.36 2.30
CA ILE A 79 -2.35 2.64 2.06
C ILE A 79 -3.13 2.61 0.73
N ALA A 80 -2.53 2.06 -0.30
CA ALA A 80 -3.17 1.90 -1.61
C ALA A 80 -4.33 0.90 -1.52
N ASP A 81 -4.12 -0.23 -0.85
CA ASP A 81 -5.13 -1.26 -0.62
C ASP A 81 -5.11 -1.77 0.82
N PRO A 82 -6.00 -1.29 1.70
CA PRO A 82 -6.06 -1.76 3.09
C PRO A 82 -6.48 -3.23 3.22
N PHE A 83 -7.00 -3.84 2.16
CA PHE A 83 -7.42 -5.25 2.12
C PHE A 83 -6.42 -6.16 1.39
N LEU A 84 -5.23 -5.66 1.08
CA LEU A 84 -4.18 -6.42 0.39
C LEU A 84 -3.96 -7.84 0.96
N PRO A 85 -3.80 -8.06 2.29
CA PRO A 85 -3.62 -9.40 2.82
C PRO A 85 -4.83 -10.31 2.62
N ASN A 86 -6.04 -9.76 2.73
CA ASN A 86 -7.28 -10.51 2.52
C ASN A 86 -7.43 -10.92 1.05
N LYS A 87 -7.13 -10.00 0.13
CA LYS A 87 -7.20 -10.27 -1.32
C LYS A 87 -6.20 -11.36 -1.73
N ILE A 88 -4.97 -11.32 -1.19
CA ILE A 88 -3.99 -12.39 -1.39
C ILE A 88 -4.54 -13.73 -0.85
N LYS A 89 -5.04 -13.75 0.38
CA LYS A 89 -5.58 -14.96 1.01
C LYS A 89 -6.76 -15.55 0.24
N GLU A 90 -7.59 -14.70 -0.36
CA GLU A 90 -8.80 -15.06 -1.10
C GLU A 90 -8.51 -15.31 -2.60
N ASN A 91 -7.25 -15.23 -3.01
CA ASN A 91 -6.82 -15.33 -4.42
C ASN A 91 -7.50 -14.33 -5.36
N ARG A 92 -7.75 -13.11 -4.86
CA ARG A 92 -8.31 -11.98 -5.61
C ARG A 92 -7.23 -10.99 -6.01
N ILE A 93 -6.19 -11.49 -6.68
CA ILE A 93 -4.99 -10.71 -7.03
C ILE A 93 -5.32 -9.55 -7.97
N GLU A 94 -6.22 -9.79 -8.93
CA GLU A 94 -6.65 -8.78 -9.92
C GLU A 94 -7.41 -7.60 -9.27
N ASP A 95 -7.96 -7.78 -8.07
CA ASP A 95 -8.67 -6.73 -7.35
C ASP A 95 -7.73 -5.80 -6.54
N ILE A 96 -6.45 -6.12 -6.48
CA ILE A 96 -5.50 -5.35 -5.66
C ILE A 96 -5.23 -3.98 -6.30
N ARG A 97 -5.45 -2.91 -5.52
CA ARG A 97 -5.00 -1.56 -5.88
C ARG A 97 -3.51 -1.45 -5.65
N THR A 98 -2.74 -1.63 -6.70
CA THR A 98 -1.28 -1.66 -6.62
C THR A 98 -0.70 -0.30 -6.28
N CYS A 99 0.19 -0.25 -5.28
CA CYS A 99 0.97 0.94 -4.98
C CYS A 99 1.99 1.21 -6.10
N ILE A 100 1.89 2.37 -6.75
CA ILE A 100 2.78 2.76 -7.87
C ILE A 100 4.08 3.45 -7.41
N GLY A 101 4.33 3.55 -6.11
CA GLY A 101 5.56 4.15 -5.58
C GLY A 101 5.73 5.64 -5.87
N CYS A 102 4.64 6.40 -5.99
CA CYS A 102 4.68 7.82 -6.31
C CYS A 102 5.10 8.72 -5.15
N ASN A 103 5.15 8.20 -3.93
CA ASN A 103 5.52 8.88 -2.69
C ASN A 103 4.62 10.09 -2.30
N VAL A 104 3.48 10.31 -2.94
CA VAL A 104 2.58 11.42 -2.60
C VAL A 104 2.11 11.34 -1.14
N CYS A 105 1.86 10.13 -0.62
CA CYS A 105 1.50 9.92 0.78
C CYS A 105 2.62 10.36 1.75
N ILE A 106 3.89 10.09 1.41
CA ILE A 106 5.06 10.49 2.21
C ILE A 106 5.20 12.00 2.17
N SER A 107 5.24 12.62 0.99
CA SER A 107 5.35 14.09 0.84
C SER A 107 4.25 14.83 1.58
N ARG A 108 3.03 14.33 1.56
CA ARG A 108 1.89 14.94 2.30
C ARG A 108 2.06 14.84 3.80
N TRP A 109 2.58 13.72 4.29
CA TRP A 109 2.89 13.56 5.70
C TRP A 109 4.01 14.50 6.16
N GLU A 110 5.07 14.61 5.37
CA GLU A 110 6.22 15.48 5.66
C GLU A 110 5.86 16.97 5.66
N MET A 111 4.95 17.41 4.81
CA MET A 111 4.48 18.79 4.77
C MET A 111 3.77 19.24 6.06
N GLY A 112 3.29 18.27 6.88
CA GLY A 112 2.54 18.55 8.10
C GLY A 112 1.24 19.31 7.87
N GLY A 113 0.23 19.07 8.70
CA GLY A 113 -1.05 19.82 8.67
C GLY A 113 -1.92 19.65 7.42
N VAL A 114 -1.48 18.87 6.43
CA VAL A 114 -2.26 18.59 5.21
C VAL A 114 -2.84 17.17 5.27
N PRO A 115 -4.02 16.94 4.66
CA PRO A 115 -4.61 15.60 4.64
C PRO A 115 -3.71 14.58 3.95
N PHE A 116 -3.57 13.42 4.56
CA PHE A 116 -2.96 12.25 3.96
C PHE A 116 -3.78 11.76 2.77
N ILE A 117 -3.14 11.44 1.66
CA ILE A 117 -3.81 10.98 0.43
C ILE A 117 -3.04 9.85 -0.26
N CYS A 118 -3.73 9.12 -1.12
CA CYS A 118 -3.12 8.17 -2.04
C CYS A 118 -3.67 8.37 -3.45
N THR A 119 -2.81 8.30 -4.46
CA THR A 119 -3.20 8.44 -5.87
C THR A 119 -3.96 7.23 -6.42
N GLN A 120 -3.90 6.09 -5.73
CA GLN A 120 -4.59 4.85 -6.10
C GLN A 120 -5.83 4.57 -5.24
N ASN A 121 -5.98 5.25 -4.11
CA ASN A 121 -7.07 5.05 -3.17
C ASN A 121 -7.67 6.39 -2.75
N ALA A 122 -8.82 6.73 -3.32
CA ALA A 122 -9.52 7.98 -3.05
C ALA A 122 -9.98 8.14 -1.59
N THR A 123 -10.09 7.04 -0.84
CA THR A 123 -10.54 7.06 0.56
C THR A 123 -9.39 7.14 1.57
N ALA A 124 -8.13 7.10 1.11
CA ALA A 124 -6.98 7.15 2.00
C ALA A 124 -6.99 8.43 2.85
N GLY A 125 -6.89 8.26 4.18
CA GLY A 125 -7.00 9.36 5.14
C GLY A 125 -8.42 9.86 5.45
N GLU A 126 -9.43 9.40 4.71
CA GLU A 126 -10.82 9.86 4.87
C GLU A 126 -11.73 8.85 5.58
N VAL A 127 -11.27 7.61 5.78
CA VAL A 127 -12.07 6.52 6.36
C VAL A 127 -12.63 6.91 7.74
N TYR A 128 -11.78 7.40 8.64
CA TYR A 128 -12.21 7.82 9.96
C TYR A 128 -13.04 9.12 9.91
N ARG A 129 -12.55 10.15 9.20
CA ARG A 129 -13.13 11.48 9.19
C ARG A 129 -14.47 11.55 8.48
N ARG A 130 -14.64 10.80 7.38
CA ARG A 130 -15.84 10.84 6.52
C ARG A 130 -16.65 9.55 6.56
N GLY A 131 -16.14 8.49 7.18
CA GLY A 131 -16.76 7.17 7.14
C GLY A 131 -16.70 6.52 5.75
N TRP A 132 -15.82 7.00 4.86
CA TRP A 132 -15.70 6.44 3.53
C TRP A 132 -15.04 5.06 3.59
N HIS A 133 -15.56 4.15 2.79
CA HIS A 133 -15.00 2.81 2.67
C HIS A 133 -14.53 2.58 1.23
N PRO A 134 -13.34 2.02 1.01
CA PRO A 134 -12.78 1.87 -0.35
C PRO A 134 -13.54 0.87 -1.24
N GLU A 135 -14.33 -0.04 -0.65
CA GLU A 135 -15.01 -1.12 -1.37
C GLU A 135 -16.48 -1.29 -0.98
N LYS A 136 -17.02 -0.45 -0.11
CA LYS A 136 -18.43 -0.50 0.30
C LYS A 136 -19.05 0.87 0.16
N PHE A 137 -20.03 0.99 -0.69
CA PHE A 137 -20.70 2.23 -0.99
C PHE A 137 -22.16 2.16 -0.57
N GLU A 138 -22.71 3.29 -0.07
CA GLU A 138 -24.13 3.36 0.18
C GLU A 138 -24.90 3.16 -1.14
N PRO A 139 -25.99 2.36 -1.13
CA PRO A 139 -26.84 2.17 -2.32
C PRO A 139 -27.34 3.49 -2.89
N ALA A 140 -27.72 3.46 -4.16
CA ALA A 140 -28.42 4.56 -4.81
C ALA A 140 -29.68 4.95 -4.01
N LYS A 141 -29.94 6.28 -3.91
CA LYS A 141 -31.13 6.79 -3.22
C LYS A 141 -32.24 7.20 -4.19
N SER A 142 -32.04 6.94 -5.47
CA SER A 142 -32.99 7.21 -6.55
C SER A 142 -32.73 6.28 -7.74
N ASP A 143 -33.68 6.24 -8.66
CA ASP A 143 -33.63 5.50 -9.92
C ASP A 143 -33.15 6.35 -11.12
N HIS A 144 -32.58 7.53 -10.82
CA HIS A 144 -32.06 8.41 -11.87
C HIS A 144 -30.85 7.82 -12.57
N SER A 145 -30.77 8.03 -13.88
CA SER A 145 -29.54 7.80 -14.64
C SER A 145 -28.58 8.97 -14.44
N VAL A 146 -27.29 8.69 -14.47
CA VAL A 146 -26.22 9.68 -14.30
C VAL A 146 -25.35 9.71 -15.55
N LEU A 147 -25.21 10.89 -16.16
CA LEU A 147 -24.25 11.09 -17.24
C LEU A 147 -22.93 11.61 -16.69
N VAL A 148 -21.86 10.86 -16.92
CA VAL A 148 -20.49 11.27 -16.60
C VAL A 148 -19.81 11.80 -17.87
N VAL A 149 -19.47 13.07 -17.87
CA VAL A 149 -18.77 13.72 -18.99
C VAL A 149 -17.28 13.73 -18.75
N GLY A 150 -16.53 12.92 -19.52
CA GLY A 150 -15.09 12.78 -19.46
C GLY A 150 -14.63 11.43 -18.89
N ALA A 151 -13.75 10.74 -19.62
CA ALA A 151 -13.19 9.42 -19.30
C ALA A 151 -11.77 9.49 -18.71
N GLY A 152 -11.38 10.61 -18.11
CA GLY A 152 -10.14 10.71 -17.34
C GLY A 152 -10.28 10.02 -15.97
N PRO A 153 -9.19 10.00 -15.15
CA PRO A 153 -9.19 9.30 -13.86
C PRO A 153 -10.37 9.67 -12.95
N ALA A 154 -10.74 10.93 -12.87
CA ALA A 154 -11.86 11.39 -12.06
C ALA A 154 -13.21 10.89 -12.59
N GLY A 155 -13.45 10.97 -13.88
CA GLY A 155 -14.69 10.51 -14.50
C GLY A 155 -14.83 8.99 -14.43
N SER A 156 -13.77 8.25 -14.70
CA SER A 156 -13.76 6.78 -14.59
C SER A 156 -14.05 6.30 -13.17
N GLU A 157 -13.42 6.92 -12.15
CA GLU A 157 -13.68 6.57 -10.76
C GLU A 157 -15.11 6.98 -10.33
N CYS A 158 -15.60 8.13 -10.79
CA CYS A 158 -16.97 8.55 -10.56
C CYS A 158 -17.97 7.55 -11.14
N ALA A 159 -17.79 7.12 -12.40
CA ALA A 159 -18.64 6.14 -13.04
C ALA A 159 -18.60 4.79 -12.31
N ARG A 160 -17.41 4.30 -11.96
CA ARG A 160 -17.23 3.07 -11.20
C ARG A 160 -18.01 3.09 -9.88
N VAL A 161 -17.83 4.14 -9.07
CA VAL A 161 -18.51 4.27 -7.77
C VAL A 161 -20.04 4.37 -7.94
N LEU A 162 -20.52 5.09 -8.96
CA LEU A 162 -21.96 5.21 -9.23
C LEU A 162 -22.57 3.86 -9.62
N MET A 163 -21.88 3.08 -10.46
CA MET A 163 -22.33 1.72 -10.82
C MET A 163 -22.35 0.78 -9.61
N GLU A 164 -21.33 0.81 -8.77
CA GLU A 164 -21.26 0.04 -7.52
C GLU A 164 -22.39 0.41 -6.54
N ARG A 165 -22.87 1.65 -6.59
CA ARG A 165 -24.05 2.11 -5.85
C ARG A 165 -25.36 1.69 -6.46
N GLY A 166 -25.38 1.21 -7.68
CA GLY A 166 -26.57 0.75 -8.41
C GLY A 166 -27.23 1.81 -9.29
N TYR A 167 -26.55 2.91 -9.62
CA TYR A 167 -27.05 3.85 -10.63
C TYR A 167 -26.80 3.32 -12.03
N THR A 168 -27.65 3.69 -12.97
CA THR A 168 -27.37 3.62 -14.41
C THR A 168 -26.46 4.79 -14.80
N VAL A 169 -25.29 4.49 -15.39
CA VAL A 169 -24.28 5.49 -15.74
C VAL A 169 -24.00 5.46 -17.23
#